data_e719a53f267b3015de0c662d6e7ceb05
#
_entry.id   e719a53f267b3015de0c662d6e7ceb05
#
_cell.length_a   1.000
_cell.length_b   1.000
_cell.length_c   1.000
_cell.angle_alpha   90.00
_cell.angle_beta   90.00
_cell.angle_gamma   90.00
#
_symmetry.space_group_name_H-M   'P 1'
#
loop_
_entity.id
_entity.type
_entity.pdbx_description
1 polymer ?
#
loop_
_entity_poly.entity_id
_entity_poly.type
_entity_poly.pdbx_seq_one_letter_code
_entity_poly.pdbx_strand_id
1 'polypeptide(L)'
;MNLRQSMSGLHTWSGLLVSWLLFVIVFAGSLASFDKELTRWMQPDLHLPGAQSLGADQVRDWLRQRAPDAHAWWMLPPSERAPYWNAGWEPRDGSEFKAFQLDAVSGQPLPKTVGGEFFFTLHYDLHAGMVGLYIVGIAGMLMLVALVSGTIVHRRIFKDFFTLRPQAARQRAWLDAHNVLGVIGLPFHLMIAYTGLVIFIVYYMQAGLQVVYQNDGERFFHEVQGSYEREEVGRPAGPPASIDGLIVEAGKVWADGGAPGWISVHHPYDEAATVDIRRRDASRILDDQRTVNFDASSGELLHAQPSYAPGYATYGWLTGLHMIQWGGQLVRWMYLLLGLSGAMMIFGGLQVWLAKREARGSRGIGLVRALNLAVCGGLPLASLALLWGNRLLPTQLAGRDTWEIRVFCASWALVALWAIVRRNSGTLGRTQLRLAAVLALGLPXLGLLRSPEGNLLASLQRGDWVLAGVDLSLLGLGLLCAWLGWRRRQASSKPARRRLNVQEVA
;
A
#
# COMPACT_ATOMS: atom_id res chain seq x y z
N MET A 1 -10.14 39.17 9.21
CA MET A 1 -8.97 38.28 8.97
C MET A 1 -8.66 38.33 7.49
N ASN A 2 -7.39 38.43 7.11
CA ASN A 2 -7.04 38.31 5.69
C ASN A 2 -6.94 36.84 5.28
N LEU A 3 -7.02 36.59 3.97
CA LEU A 3 -7.03 35.24 3.39
C LEU A 3 -5.89 34.35 3.97
N ARG A 4 -4.69 34.89 4.08
CA ARG A 4 -3.53 34.14 4.57
C ARG A 4 -3.70 33.71 6.03
N GLN A 5 -4.27 34.55 6.88
CA GLN A 5 -4.54 34.21 8.29
C GLN A 5 -5.56 33.09 8.38
N SER A 6 -6.62 33.17 7.58
CA SER A 6 -7.64 32.11 7.51
C SER A 6 -7.03 30.78 7.03
N MET A 7 -6.22 30.82 5.97
CA MET A 7 -5.54 29.62 5.43
C MET A 7 -4.54 29.04 6.44
N SER A 8 -3.84 29.88 7.22
CA SER A 8 -2.91 29.42 8.26
C SER A 8 -3.65 28.69 9.38
N GLY A 9 -4.83 29.23 9.79
CA GLY A 9 -5.70 28.56 10.76
C GLY A 9 -6.20 27.23 10.23
N LEU A 10 -6.71 27.22 9.00
CA LEU A 10 -7.22 26.02 8.34
C LEU A 10 -6.12 24.93 8.23
N HIS A 11 -4.94 25.30 7.73
CA HIS A 11 -3.80 24.38 7.61
C HIS A 11 -3.39 23.79 8.96
N THR A 12 -3.33 24.63 10.01
CA THR A 12 -2.90 24.17 11.34
C THR A 12 -3.90 23.17 11.95
N TRP A 13 -5.21 23.49 11.87
CA TRP A 13 -6.23 22.66 12.52
C TRP A 13 -6.57 21.41 11.72
N SER A 14 -6.75 21.53 10.39
CA SER A 14 -6.96 20.35 9.54
C SER A 14 -5.75 19.42 9.62
N GLY A 15 -4.55 19.99 9.56
CA GLY A 15 -3.31 19.24 9.67
C GLY A 15 -3.20 18.48 10.99
N LEU A 16 -3.39 19.16 12.12
CA LEU A 16 -3.24 18.52 13.44
C LEU A 16 -4.23 17.39 13.65
N LEU A 17 -5.52 17.65 13.34
CA LEU A 17 -6.59 16.66 13.60
C LEU A 17 -6.38 15.36 12.85
N VAL A 18 -5.84 15.44 11.63
CA VAL A 18 -5.74 14.29 10.76
C VAL A 18 -4.31 13.73 10.64
N SER A 19 -3.29 14.42 11.18
CA SER A 19 -1.87 14.08 10.94
C SER A 19 -1.50 12.65 11.32
N TRP A 20 -1.94 12.16 12.48
CA TRP A 20 -1.59 10.79 12.91
C TRP A 20 -2.22 9.76 11.99
N LEU A 21 -3.48 9.97 11.61
CA LEU A 21 -4.18 9.10 10.66
C LEU A 21 -3.52 9.18 9.28
N LEU A 22 -3.23 10.40 8.79
CA LEU A 22 -2.53 10.57 7.51
C LEU A 22 -1.15 9.93 7.51
N PHE A 23 -0.45 9.97 8.65
CA PHE A 23 0.85 9.28 8.76
C PHE A 23 0.68 7.78 8.52
N VAL A 24 -0.35 7.16 9.13
CA VAL A 24 -0.65 5.72 8.92
C VAL A 24 -0.94 5.46 7.45
N ILE A 25 -1.86 6.23 6.87
CA ILE A 25 -2.30 6.06 5.47
C ILE A 25 -1.10 6.21 4.51
N VAL A 26 -0.35 7.29 4.63
CA VAL A 26 0.76 7.61 3.72
C VAL A 26 1.92 6.61 3.89
N PHE A 27 2.25 6.25 5.14
CA PHE A 27 3.29 5.25 5.42
C PHE A 27 2.92 3.89 4.83
N ALA A 28 1.68 3.42 5.08
CA ALA A 28 1.21 2.13 4.58
C ALA A 28 1.14 2.13 3.04
N GLY A 29 0.63 3.21 2.42
CA GLY A 29 0.60 3.37 0.97
C GLY A 29 1.99 3.38 0.34
N SER A 30 2.97 3.96 1.04
CA SER A 30 4.37 3.93 0.56
C SER A 30 4.87 2.48 0.48
N LEU A 31 4.62 1.68 1.54
CA LEU A 31 5.03 0.27 1.56
C LEU A 31 4.24 -0.56 0.54
N ALA A 32 2.96 -0.21 0.30
CA ALA A 32 2.11 -0.89 -0.70
C ALA A 32 2.68 -0.79 -2.12
N SER A 33 3.56 0.18 -2.41
CA SER A 33 4.29 0.23 -3.69
C SER A 33 5.06 -1.06 -3.97
N PHE A 34 5.44 -1.78 -2.91
CA PHE A 34 6.20 -3.03 -2.96
C PHE A 34 5.42 -4.20 -2.33
N ASP A 35 4.08 -4.18 -2.42
CA ASP A 35 3.20 -5.20 -1.81
C ASP A 35 3.54 -6.62 -2.29
N LYS A 36 3.77 -6.80 -3.58
CA LYS A 36 4.05 -8.11 -4.17
C LYS A 36 5.44 -8.60 -3.77
N GLU A 37 6.42 -7.70 -3.75
CA GLU A 37 7.79 -8.01 -3.32
C GLU A 37 7.84 -8.40 -1.83
N LEU A 38 7.07 -7.69 -1.00
CA LEU A 38 6.92 -8.05 0.42
C LEU A 38 6.23 -9.40 0.59
N THR A 39 5.15 -9.66 -0.18
CA THR A 39 4.48 -10.97 -0.17
C THR A 39 5.46 -12.08 -0.55
N ARG A 40 6.22 -11.87 -1.64
CA ARG A 40 7.23 -12.82 -2.10
C ARG A 40 8.28 -13.08 -1.01
N TRP A 41 8.75 -12.03 -0.33
CA TRP A 41 9.71 -12.16 0.79
C TRP A 41 9.12 -12.94 1.95
N MET A 42 7.81 -12.76 2.23
CA MET A 42 7.10 -13.48 3.30
C MET A 42 6.82 -14.95 2.96
N GLN A 43 7.10 -15.37 1.71
CA GLN A 43 6.96 -16.74 1.20
C GLN A 43 8.29 -17.20 0.57
N PRO A 44 9.36 -17.36 1.37
CA PRO A 44 10.70 -17.58 0.82
C PRO A 44 10.91 -18.93 0.12
N ASP A 45 10.05 -19.90 0.41
CA ASP A 45 10.19 -21.27 -0.13
C ASP A 45 9.43 -21.48 -1.45
N LEU A 46 8.85 -20.41 -2.02
CA LEU A 46 8.15 -20.43 -3.30
C LEU A 46 9.13 -20.74 -4.46
N HIS A 47 8.76 -21.68 -5.33
CA HIS A 47 9.50 -21.98 -6.54
C HIS A 47 9.19 -20.96 -7.64
N LEU A 48 10.23 -20.44 -8.30
CA LEU A 48 10.04 -19.49 -9.40
C LEU A 48 9.50 -20.24 -10.64
N PRO A 49 8.57 -19.61 -11.40
CA PRO A 49 8.04 -20.22 -12.62
C PRO A 49 9.13 -20.50 -13.65
N GLY A 50 8.93 -21.57 -14.40
CA GLY A 50 9.83 -22.00 -15.47
C GLY A 50 9.12 -22.90 -16.47
N ALA A 51 9.86 -23.66 -17.22
CA ALA A 51 9.33 -24.50 -18.28
C ALA A 51 8.31 -25.56 -17.80
N GLN A 52 8.37 -25.93 -16.53
CA GLN A 52 7.46 -26.92 -15.93
C GLN A 52 6.32 -26.30 -15.13
N SER A 53 6.08 -24.99 -15.28
CA SER A 53 5.00 -24.30 -14.58
C SER A 53 3.63 -24.77 -15.06
N LEU A 54 2.67 -24.76 -14.13
CA LEU A 54 1.28 -25.11 -14.42
C LEU A 54 0.65 -24.12 -15.40
N GLY A 55 -0.14 -24.66 -16.33
CA GLY A 55 -1.04 -23.87 -17.16
C GLY A 55 -2.38 -23.60 -16.46
N ALA A 56 -3.19 -22.76 -17.11
CA ALA A 56 -4.52 -22.39 -16.60
C ALA A 56 -5.46 -23.60 -16.55
N ASP A 57 -5.35 -24.52 -17.50
CA ASP A 57 -6.18 -25.75 -17.52
C ASP A 57 -5.93 -26.61 -16.28
N GLN A 58 -4.67 -26.71 -15.82
CA GLN A 58 -4.32 -27.48 -14.65
C GLN A 58 -4.88 -26.81 -13.37
N VAL A 59 -4.85 -25.46 -13.31
CA VAL A 59 -5.44 -24.71 -12.19
C VAL A 59 -6.97 -24.84 -12.19
N ARG A 60 -7.61 -24.80 -13.37
CA ARG A 60 -9.04 -25.08 -13.50
C ARG A 60 -9.38 -26.46 -12.93
N ASP A 61 -8.57 -27.47 -13.27
CA ASP A 61 -8.81 -28.85 -12.79
C ASP A 61 -8.62 -28.97 -11.26
N TRP A 62 -7.66 -28.21 -10.70
CA TRP A 62 -7.47 -28.08 -9.27
C TRP A 62 -8.74 -27.48 -8.59
N LEU A 63 -9.31 -26.41 -9.18
CA LEU A 63 -10.54 -25.77 -8.70
C LEU A 63 -11.75 -26.71 -8.82
N ARG A 64 -11.85 -27.43 -9.94
CA ARG A 64 -12.92 -28.39 -10.20
C ARG A 64 -12.98 -29.50 -9.13
N GLN A 65 -11.82 -29.95 -8.68
CA GLN A 65 -11.74 -31.00 -7.63
C GLN A 65 -12.17 -30.47 -6.25
N ARG A 66 -11.93 -29.17 -5.96
CA ARG A 66 -12.13 -28.60 -4.63
C ARG A 66 -13.48 -27.88 -4.48
N ALA A 67 -14.00 -27.37 -5.55
CA ALA A 67 -15.23 -26.57 -5.53
C ALA A 67 -16.12 -26.91 -6.73
N PRO A 68 -16.57 -28.15 -6.84
CA PRO A 68 -17.41 -28.57 -7.99
C PRO A 68 -18.75 -27.81 -8.05
N ASP A 69 -19.26 -27.36 -6.92
CA ASP A 69 -20.55 -26.68 -6.82
C ASP A 69 -20.44 -25.15 -6.70
N ALA A 70 -19.27 -24.58 -7.04
CA ALA A 70 -19.06 -23.14 -6.95
C ALA A 70 -19.94 -22.39 -7.95
N HIS A 71 -20.31 -21.15 -7.60
CA HIS A 71 -20.99 -20.22 -8.51
C HIS A 71 -20.03 -19.77 -9.63
N ALA A 72 -18.78 -19.48 -9.25
CA ALA A 72 -17.74 -19.11 -10.22
C ALA A 72 -16.37 -19.54 -9.68
N TRP A 73 -15.47 -19.85 -10.60
CA TRP A 73 -14.04 -20.01 -10.31
C TRP A 73 -13.29 -18.79 -10.83
N TRP A 74 -12.19 -18.44 -10.17
CA TRP A 74 -11.32 -17.38 -10.65
C TRP A 74 -9.85 -17.76 -10.43
N MET A 75 -9.00 -17.22 -11.30
CA MET A 75 -7.56 -17.44 -11.22
C MET A 75 -6.79 -16.27 -11.83
N LEU A 76 -5.64 -15.94 -11.23
CA LEU A 76 -4.71 -14.92 -11.74
C LEU A 76 -3.39 -15.62 -12.07
N PRO A 77 -2.95 -15.55 -13.32
CA PRO A 77 -1.70 -16.18 -13.71
C PRO A 77 -0.48 -15.56 -13.04
N PRO A 78 0.59 -16.33 -12.85
CA PRO A 78 1.85 -15.79 -12.36
C PRO A 78 2.34 -14.60 -13.18
N SER A 79 3.01 -13.69 -12.50
CA SER A 79 3.61 -12.52 -13.12
C SER A 79 5.03 -12.33 -12.56
N GLU A 80 5.78 -11.42 -13.16
CA GLU A 80 7.14 -11.10 -12.70
C GLU A 80 7.16 -10.72 -11.20
N ARG A 81 6.15 -9.97 -10.73
CA ARG A 81 6.06 -9.51 -9.35
C ARG A 81 5.43 -10.54 -8.41
N ALA A 82 4.53 -11.37 -8.92
CA ALA A 82 3.78 -12.38 -8.16
C ALA A 82 3.93 -13.72 -8.87
N PRO A 83 5.06 -14.45 -8.65
CA PRO A 83 5.38 -15.67 -9.42
C PRO A 83 4.65 -16.91 -8.89
N TYR A 84 3.36 -16.78 -8.60
CA TYR A 84 2.48 -17.83 -8.12
C TYR A 84 1.09 -17.63 -8.72
N TRP A 85 0.29 -18.69 -8.76
CA TRP A 85 -1.12 -18.57 -9.11
C TRP A 85 -1.90 -18.09 -7.90
N ASN A 86 -2.77 -17.10 -8.07
CA ASN A 86 -3.87 -16.90 -7.15
C ASN A 86 -5.09 -17.61 -7.75
N ALA A 87 -5.78 -18.42 -6.97
CA ALA A 87 -6.95 -19.17 -7.45
C ALA A 87 -7.97 -19.30 -6.34
N GLY A 88 -9.24 -19.33 -6.74
CA GLY A 88 -10.29 -19.46 -5.76
C GLY A 88 -11.67 -19.57 -6.38
N TRP A 89 -12.67 -19.48 -5.54
CA TRP A 89 -14.05 -19.62 -6.00
C TRP A 89 -15.02 -18.80 -5.18
N GLU A 90 -16.14 -18.53 -5.79
CA GLU A 90 -17.31 -17.91 -5.16
C GLU A 90 -18.30 -19.02 -4.81
N PRO A 91 -18.60 -19.22 -3.51
CA PRO A 91 -19.60 -20.21 -3.12
C PRO A 91 -21.02 -19.78 -3.51
N ARG A 92 -21.88 -20.77 -3.88
CA ARG A 92 -23.28 -20.49 -4.23
C ARG A 92 -24.14 -20.00 -3.05
N ASP A 93 -23.72 -20.30 -1.81
CA ASP A 93 -24.47 -19.92 -0.61
C ASP A 93 -24.25 -18.47 -0.17
N GLY A 94 -23.47 -17.69 -0.94
CA GLY A 94 -23.16 -16.31 -0.63
C GLY A 94 -22.14 -16.13 0.50
N SER A 95 -21.50 -17.20 0.94
CA SER A 95 -20.42 -17.10 1.93
C SER A 95 -19.18 -16.47 1.29
N GLU A 96 -18.19 -16.16 2.14
CA GLU A 96 -16.98 -15.46 1.70
C GLU A 96 -16.22 -16.22 0.60
N PHE A 97 -15.72 -15.47 -0.35
CA PHE A 97 -14.83 -15.96 -1.41
C PHE A 97 -13.69 -16.77 -0.79
N LYS A 98 -13.37 -17.89 -1.41
CA LYS A 98 -12.21 -18.72 -1.03
C LYS A 98 -11.05 -18.37 -1.93
N ALA A 99 -9.87 -18.14 -1.35
CA ALA A 99 -8.68 -17.71 -2.06
C ALA A 99 -7.45 -18.50 -1.59
N PHE A 100 -6.63 -18.88 -2.56
CA PHE A 100 -5.40 -19.65 -2.32
C PHE A 100 -4.30 -19.11 -3.23
N GLN A 101 -3.09 -19.09 -2.72
CA GLN A 101 -1.89 -18.91 -3.51
C GLN A 101 -1.30 -20.28 -3.76
N LEU A 102 -1.07 -20.62 -5.03
CA LEU A 102 -0.54 -21.94 -5.42
C LEU A 102 0.85 -21.75 -6.00
N ASP A 103 1.77 -22.56 -5.56
CA ASP A 103 3.10 -22.64 -6.14
C ASP A 103 2.98 -22.93 -7.65
N ALA A 104 3.63 -22.12 -8.48
CA ALA A 104 3.46 -22.17 -9.94
C ALA A 104 4.03 -23.43 -10.57
N VAL A 105 4.87 -24.19 -9.87
CA VAL A 105 5.48 -25.43 -10.38
C VAL A 105 4.75 -26.67 -9.83
N SER A 106 4.60 -26.74 -8.50
CA SER A 106 4.02 -27.92 -7.85
C SER A 106 2.48 -27.90 -7.79
N GLY A 107 1.84 -26.71 -7.91
CA GLY A 107 0.39 -26.56 -7.76
C GLY A 107 -0.10 -26.70 -6.31
N GLN A 108 0.84 -26.82 -5.35
CA GLN A 108 0.45 -26.94 -3.94
C GLN A 108 0.14 -25.57 -3.35
N PRO A 109 -0.88 -25.49 -2.48
CA PRO A 109 -1.15 -24.25 -1.77
C PRO A 109 0.06 -23.80 -0.93
N LEU A 110 0.42 -22.55 -1.08
CA LEU A 110 1.49 -21.93 -0.30
C LEU A 110 1.01 -21.66 1.13
N PRO A 111 1.92 -21.64 2.12
CA PRO A 111 1.56 -21.26 3.48
C PRO A 111 0.90 -19.87 3.50
N LYS A 112 -0.18 -19.74 4.26
CA LYS A 112 -0.90 -18.47 4.36
C LYS A 112 -0.03 -17.40 5.02
N THR A 113 -0.10 -16.18 4.49
CA THR A 113 0.51 -14.99 5.06
C THR A 113 -0.35 -13.78 4.69
N VAL A 114 -0.33 -12.75 5.52
CA VAL A 114 -0.98 -11.48 5.14
C VAL A 114 -0.26 -10.81 3.98
N GLY A 115 1.03 -11.12 3.80
CA GLY A 115 1.82 -10.54 2.71
C GLY A 115 1.94 -9.04 2.79
N GLY A 116 2.40 -8.44 1.70
CA GLY A 116 2.42 -6.99 1.53
C GLY A 116 1.03 -6.39 1.37
N GLU A 117 0.05 -7.21 1.03
CA GLU A 117 -1.38 -6.84 0.96
C GLU A 117 -1.86 -6.25 2.29
N PHE A 118 -1.25 -6.62 3.42
CA PHE A 118 -1.52 -6.03 4.73
C PHE A 118 -1.40 -4.49 4.68
N PHE A 119 -0.32 -3.98 4.07
CA PHE A 119 -0.10 -2.53 4.00
C PHE A 119 -1.04 -1.86 3.00
N PHE A 120 -1.38 -2.54 1.92
CA PHE A 120 -2.35 -2.06 0.95
C PHE A 120 -3.72 -1.87 1.61
N THR A 121 -4.20 -2.87 2.35
CA THR A 121 -5.48 -2.81 3.06
C THR A 121 -5.43 -1.75 4.18
N LEU A 122 -4.33 -1.68 4.96
CA LEU A 122 -4.15 -0.65 5.98
C LEU A 122 -4.22 0.77 5.37
N HIS A 123 -3.77 0.93 4.12
CA HIS A 123 -3.76 2.21 3.41
C HIS A 123 -5.17 2.66 3.01
N TYR A 124 -5.99 1.78 2.41
CA TYR A 124 -7.24 2.22 1.80
C TYR A 124 -8.48 2.07 2.69
N ASP A 125 -8.45 1.13 3.66
CA ASP A 125 -9.62 0.91 4.53
C ASP A 125 -9.28 0.65 6.02
N LEU A 126 -8.02 0.77 6.43
CA LEU A 126 -7.56 0.61 7.82
C LEU A 126 -7.89 -0.77 8.41
N HIS A 127 -8.05 -1.79 7.60
CA HIS A 127 -8.57 -3.13 7.98
C HIS A 127 -9.95 -3.02 8.68
N ALA A 128 -10.77 -2.02 8.31
CA ALA A 128 -12.09 -1.75 8.91
C ALA A 128 -13.21 -1.67 7.84
N GLY A 129 -12.92 -2.18 6.64
CA GLY A 129 -13.90 -2.28 5.55
C GLY A 129 -14.49 -0.92 5.16
N MET A 130 -15.80 -0.87 4.90
CA MET A 130 -16.47 0.36 4.41
C MET A 130 -16.32 1.53 5.37
N VAL A 131 -16.34 1.29 6.68
CA VAL A 131 -16.14 2.37 7.68
C VAL A 131 -14.73 2.97 7.52
N GLY A 132 -13.74 2.11 7.41
CA GLY A 132 -12.37 2.54 7.17
C GLY A 132 -12.21 3.31 5.87
N LEU A 133 -12.84 2.82 4.79
CA LEU A 133 -12.82 3.47 3.47
C LEU A 133 -13.31 4.93 3.56
N TYR A 134 -14.43 5.16 4.26
CA TYR A 134 -14.96 6.53 4.45
C TYR A 134 -14.03 7.38 5.32
N ILE A 135 -13.44 6.81 6.37
CA ILE A 135 -12.47 7.53 7.22
C ILE A 135 -11.24 7.95 6.39
N VAL A 136 -10.71 7.04 5.56
CA VAL A 136 -9.58 7.32 4.67
C VAL A 136 -9.96 8.40 3.64
N GLY A 137 -11.17 8.35 3.10
CA GLY A 137 -11.69 9.36 2.17
C GLY A 137 -11.72 10.75 2.79
N ILE A 138 -12.25 10.87 4.01
CA ILE A 138 -12.27 12.15 4.76
C ILE A 138 -10.83 12.64 5.00
N ALA A 139 -9.93 11.73 5.41
CA ALA A 139 -8.53 12.08 5.64
C ALA A 139 -7.85 12.56 4.34
N GLY A 140 -8.14 11.93 3.21
CA GLY A 140 -7.65 12.34 1.89
C GLY A 140 -8.12 13.73 1.49
N MET A 141 -9.41 14.03 1.73
CA MET A 141 -9.96 15.38 1.48
C MET A 141 -9.25 16.42 2.36
N LEU A 142 -9.05 16.12 3.65
CA LEU A 142 -8.35 17.02 4.56
C LEU A 142 -6.87 17.17 4.17
N MET A 143 -6.25 16.14 3.60
CA MET A 143 -4.90 16.22 3.05
C MET A 143 -4.84 17.23 1.88
N LEU A 144 -5.80 17.16 0.94
CA LEU A 144 -5.87 18.14 -0.17
C LEU A 144 -6.04 19.57 0.37
N VAL A 145 -6.93 19.76 1.35
CA VAL A 145 -7.13 21.07 1.99
C VAL A 145 -5.82 21.54 2.63
N ALA A 146 -5.09 20.66 3.32
CA ALA A 146 -3.82 21.00 3.97
C ALA A 146 -2.74 21.37 2.93
N LEU A 147 -2.65 20.63 1.81
CA LEU A 147 -1.67 20.90 0.74
C LEU A 147 -1.95 22.26 0.08
N VAL A 148 -3.21 22.53 -0.28
CA VAL A 148 -3.60 23.80 -0.93
C VAL A 148 -3.40 24.97 0.03
N SER A 149 -3.91 24.87 1.27
CA SER A 149 -3.78 25.96 2.26
C SER A 149 -2.31 26.20 2.65
N GLY A 150 -1.51 25.14 2.76
CA GLY A 150 -0.08 25.25 3.04
C GLY A 150 0.67 26.01 1.93
N THR A 151 0.32 25.74 0.68
CA THR A 151 0.89 26.43 -0.49
C THR A 151 0.57 27.93 -0.44
N ILE A 152 -0.70 28.28 -0.12
CA ILE A 152 -1.14 29.69 0.00
C ILE A 152 -0.42 30.40 1.15
N VAL A 153 -0.20 29.72 2.27
CA VAL A 153 0.48 30.27 3.46
C VAL A 153 1.96 30.54 3.17
N HIS A 154 2.62 29.71 2.37
CA HIS A 154 4.06 29.79 2.14
C HIS A 154 4.42 30.79 1.02
N ARG A 155 4.41 32.09 1.37
CA ARG A 155 4.62 33.23 0.44
C ARG A 155 5.88 33.16 -0.44
N ARG A 156 6.94 32.53 0.08
CA ARG A 156 8.25 32.50 -0.60
C ARG A 156 8.60 31.07 -1.03
N ILE A 157 7.58 30.34 -1.48
CA ILE A 157 7.72 28.90 -1.78
C ILE A 157 8.93 28.63 -2.72
N PHE A 158 9.14 29.44 -3.73
CA PHE A 158 10.24 29.27 -4.69
C PHE A 158 11.56 29.90 -4.21
N LYS A 159 11.51 30.94 -3.36
CA LYS A 159 12.71 31.61 -2.86
C LYS A 159 13.39 30.82 -1.74
N ASP A 160 12.58 30.23 -0.85
CA ASP A 160 13.08 29.47 0.30
C ASP A 160 13.10 27.96 0.05
N PHE A 161 13.00 27.54 -1.20
CA PHE A 161 12.83 26.15 -1.67
C PHE A 161 13.83 25.17 -1.06
N PHE A 162 15.12 25.53 -1.08
CA PHE A 162 16.20 24.67 -0.58
C PHE A 162 16.77 25.12 0.77
N THR A 163 16.03 25.93 1.54
CA THR A 163 16.54 26.44 2.80
C THR A 163 16.33 25.39 3.90
N LEU A 164 17.41 24.76 4.35
CA LEU A 164 17.42 23.80 5.44
C LEU A 164 18.51 24.18 6.45
N ARG A 165 18.10 24.51 7.66
CA ARG A 165 18.99 24.96 8.76
C ARG A 165 18.92 23.99 9.93
N PRO A 166 19.62 22.85 9.87
CA PRO A 166 19.52 21.82 10.92
C PRO A 166 20.07 22.26 12.27
N GLN A 167 20.96 23.28 12.29
CA GLN A 167 21.54 23.84 13.52
C GLN A 167 20.69 24.97 14.10
N ALA A 168 19.62 25.41 13.43
CA ALA A 168 18.72 26.43 13.95
C ALA A 168 17.95 25.93 15.19
N ALA A 169 17.27 26.85 15.89
CA ALA A 169 16.38 26.47 16.98
C ALA A 169 15.40 25.38 16.52
N ARG A 170 15.07 24.45 17.44
CA ARG A 170 14.29 23.23 17.15
C ARG A 170 13.05 23.48 16.27
N GLN A 171 12.25 24.50 16.62
CA GLN A 171 11.04 24.85 15.86
C GLN A 171 11.38 25.22 14.41
N ARG A 172 12.44 26.03 14.21
CA ARG A 172 12.85 26.51 12.89
C ARG A 172 13.40 25.37 12.02
N ALA A 173 14.21 24.50 12.61
CA ALA A 173 14.76 23.35 11.90
C ALA A 173 13.66 22.41 11.39
N TRP A 174 12.64 22.14 12.23
CA TRP A 174 11.49 21.32 11.82
C TRP A 174 10.62 22.01 10.78
N LEU A 175 10.47 23.35 10.88
CA LEU A 175 9.71 24.12 9.88
C LEU A 175 10.40 24.08 8.52
N ASP A 176 11.74 24.25 8.49
CA ASP A 176 12.50 24.15 7.25
C ASP A 176 12.36 22.75 6.63
N ALA A 177 12.47 21.69 7.44
CA ALA A 177 12.32 20.30 6.99
C ALA A 177 10.89 20.05 6.42
N HIS A 178 9.86 20.49 7.15
CA HIS A 178 8.46 20.37 6.70
C HIS A 178 8.27 21.08 5.34
N ASN A 179 8.77 22.30 5.21
CA ASN A 179 8.61 23.10 3.99
C ASN A 179 9.37 22.48 2.81
N VAL A 180 10.62 22.06 3.00
CA VAL A 180 11.45 21.46 1.95
C VAL A 180 10.78 20.16 1.42
N LEU A 181 10.40 19.27 2.33
CA LEU A 181 9.73 18.01 1.96
C LEU A 181 8.37 18.28 1.29
N GLY A 182 7.63 19.26 1.82
CA GLY A 182 6.33 19.66 1.25
C GLY A 182 6.44 20.20 -0.15
N VAL A 183 7.45 21.06 -0.41
CA VAL A 183 7.59 21.69 -1.74
C VAL A 183 8.16 20.71 -2.77
N ILE A 184 9.18 19.92 -2.42
CA ILE A 184 9.76 18.92 -3.33
C ILE A 184 8.71 17.88 -3.73
N GLY A 185 7.93 17.40 -2.76
CA GLY A 185 6.91 16.38 -3.00
C GLY A 185 5.55 16.92 -3.46
N LEU A 186 5.36 18.25 -3.56
CA LEU A 186 4.04 18.84 -3.77
C LEU A 186 3.27 18.30 -4.98
N PRO A 187 3.88 18.23 -6.19
CA PRO A 187 3.15 17.68 -7.33
C PRO A 187 2.71 16.23 -7.10
N PHE A 188 3.60 15.42 -6.53
CA PHE A 188 3.30 14.02 -6.20
C PHE A 188 2.21 13.92 -5.13
N HIS A 189 2.34 14.71 -4.03
CA HIS A 189 1.37 14.64 -2.93
C HIS A 189 -0.03 15.09 -3.37
N LEU A 190 -0.12 16.10 -4.23
CA LEU A 190 -1.40 16.55 -4.82
C LEU A 190 -1.98 15.47 -5.72
N MET A 191 -1.15 14.90 -6.60
CA MET A 191 -1.55 13.85 -7.53
C MET A 191 -2.08 12.63 -6.76
N ILE A 192 -1.28 12.12 -5.80
CA ILE A 192 -1.63 10.87 -5.10
C ILE A 192 -2.87 11.03 -4.21
N ALA A 193 -3.04 12.19 -3.55
CA ALA A 193 -4.23 12.46 -2.74
C ALA A 193 -5.49 12.57 -3.61
N TYR A 194 -5.39 13.29 -4.74
CA TYR A 194 -6.52 13.48 -5.65
C TYR A 194 -6.93 12.15 -6.30
N THR A 195 -5.97 11.41 -6.85
CA THR A 195 -6.25 10.14 -7.54
C THR A 195 -6.79 9.07 -6.60
N GLY A 196 -6.33 9.06 -5.34
CA GLY A 196 -6.87 8.14 -4.32
C GLY A 196 -8.34 8.39 -4.01
N LEU A 197 -8.78 9.66 -4.04
CA LEU A 197 -10.19 9.98 -3.86
C LEU A 197 -11.01 9.58 -5.11
N VAL A 198 -10.43 9.74 -6.31
CA VAL A 198 -11.10 9.39 -7.56
C VAL A 198 -11.37 7.89 -7.66
N ILE A 199 -10.45 7.04 -7.21
CA ILE A 199 -10.63 5.57 -7.29
C ILE A 199 -11.94 5.13 -6.63
N PHE A 200 -12.31 5.76 -5.52
CA PHE A 200 -13.50 5.40 -4.75
C PHE A 200 -14.64 6.40 -4.94
N ILE A 201 -14.64 7.17 -6.04
CA ILE A 201 -15.63 8.24 -6.29
C ILE A 201 -17.07 7.72 -6.25
N VAL A 202 -17.32 6.50 -6.73
CA VAL A 202 -18.64 5.86 -6.72
C VAL A 202 -19.15 5.66 -5.29
N TYR A 203 -18.25 5.34 -4.35
CA TYR A 203 -18.58 5.15 -2.93
C TYR A 203 -18.77 6.50 -2.23
N TYR A 204 -17.99 7.52 -2.58
CA TYR A 204 -18.04 8.82 -1.91
C TYR A 204 -19.14 9.73 -2.48
N MET A 205 -19.49 9.58 -3.77
CA MET A 205 -20.43 10.44 -4.48
C MET A 205 -21.53 9.61 -5.16
N GLN A 206 -22.38 8.99 -4.34
CA GLN A 206 -23.41 8.08 -4.80
C GLN A 206 -24.61 8.74 -5.51
N ALA A 207 -24.71 10.07 -5.47
CA ALA A 207 -25.87 10.77 -6.02
C ALA A 207 -26.12 10.45 -7.49
N GLY A 208 -25.06 10.34 -8.30
CA GLY A 208 -25.17 9.95 -9.71
C GLY A 208 -25.77 8.55 -9.87
N LEU A 209 -25.27 7.61 -9.09
CA LEU A 209 -25.76 6.22 -9.10
C LEU A 209 -27.22 6.15 -8.64
N GLN A 210 -27.57 6.92 -7.60
CA GLN A 210 -28.94 6.95 -7.06
C GLN A 210 -29.93 7.56 -8.03
N VAL A 211 -29.59 8.71 -8.62
CA VAL A 211 -30.52 9.50 -9.44
C VAL A 211 -30.68 8.90 -10.84
N VAL A 212 -29.56 8.51 -11.48
CA VAL A 212 -29.57 8.04 -12.88
C VAL A 212 -29.87 6.55 -12.96
N TYR A 213 -29.27 5.76 -12.08
CA TYR A 213 -29.30 4.30 -12.12
C TYR A 213 -30.20 3.66 -11.04
N GLN A 214 -30.84 4.48 -10.18
CA GLN A 214 -31.74 4.01 -9.10
C GLN A 214 -31.06 2.99 -8.18
N ASN A 215 -29.74 3.17 -7.94
CA ASN A 215 -28.85 2.28 -7.18
C ASN A 215 -28.53 0.95 -7.90
N ASP A 216 -28.85 0.82 -9.18
CA ASP A 216 -28.47 -0.34 -9.96
C ASP A 216 -26.99 -0.21 -10.40
N GLY A 217 -26.11 -0.67 -9.55
CA GLY A 217 -24.66 -0.63 -9.79
C GLY A 217 -24.24 -1.55 -10.94
N GLU A 218 -24.92 -2.68 -11.09
CA GLU A 218 -24.65 -3.64 -12.16
C GLU A 218 -24.90 -3.01 -13.53
N ARG A 219 -26.05 -2.40 -13.71
CA ARG A 219 -26.40 -1.65 -14.93
C ARG A 219 -25.39 -0.53 -15.20
N PHE A 220 -24.98 0.19 -14.14
CA PHE A 220 -23.99 1.27 -14.26
C PHE A 220 -22.67 0.72 -14.83
N PHE A 221 -22.12 -0.33 -14.20
CA PHE A 221 -20.85 -0.90 -14.64
C PHE A 221 -20.96 -1.53 -16.01
N HIS A 222 -22.09 -2.16 -16.32
CA HIS A 222 -22.38 -2.72 -17.66
C HIS A 222 -22.28 -1.61 -18.72
N GLU A 223 -22.98 -0.49 -18.50
CA GLU A 223 -22.98 0.63 -19.48
C GLU A 223 -21.61 1.31 -19.59
N VAL A 224 -20.91 1.49 -18.45
CA VAL A 224 -19.64 2.23 -18.41
C VAL A 224 -18.47 1.41 -18.93
N GLN A 225 -18.44 0.12 -18.66
CA GLN A 225 -17.35 -0.77 -19.03
C GLN A 225 -17.63 -1.59 -20.29
N GLY A 226 -18.91 -1.79 -20.65
CA GLY A 226 -19.30 -2.68 -21.73
C GLY A 226 -19.13 -4.14 -21.36
N SER A 227 -19.46 -4.51 -20.12
CA SER A 227 -19.34 -5.90 -19.64
C SER A 227 -20.36 -6.81 -20.34
N TYR A 228 -20.13 -8.10 -20.27
CA TYR A 228 -20.95 -9.14 -20.88
C TYR A 228 -21.18 -10.24 -19.85
N GLU A 229 -22.43 -10.68 -19.73
CA GLU A 229 -22.80 -11.75 -18.82
C GLU A 229 -23.87 -12.62 -19.46
N ARG A 230 -23.89 -13.90 -19.07
CA ARG A 230 -24.95 -14.86 -19.39
C ARG A 230 -25.61 -15.33 -18.09
N GLU A 231 -26.93 -15.49 -18.13
CA GLU A 231 -27.67 -16.13 -17.04
C GLU A 231 -27.54 -17.65 -17.13
N GLU A 232 -27.48 -18.30 -15.98
CA GLU A 232 -27.48 -19.75 -15.85
C GLU A 232 -28.78 -20.34 -16.43
N VAL A 233 -28.67 -21.37 -17.26
CA VAL A 233 -29.87 -21.98 -17.91
C VAL A 233 -30.26 -23.32 -17.29
N GLY A 234 -29.46 -23.87 -16.38
CA GLY A 234 -29.79 -25.10 -15.66
C GLY A 234 -29.63 -26.37 -16.50
N ARG A 235 -28.87 -26.32 -17.60
CA ARG A 235 -28.56 -27.49 -18.42
C ARG A 235 -27.08 -27.82 -18.34
N PRO A 236 -26.72 -29.12 -18.36
CA PRO A 236 -25.31 -29.49 -18.21
C PRO A 236 -24.45 -29.01 -19.39
N ALA A 237 -23.27 -28.50 -19.07
CA ALA A 237 -22.27 -28.07 -20.06
C ALA A 237 -21.68 -29.25 -20.86
N GLY A 238 -21.18 -28.96 -22.04
CA GLY A 238 -20.32 -29.86 -22.80
C GLY A 238 -18.91 -29.96 -22.18
N PRO A 239 -18.00 -30.71 -22.80
CA PRO A 239 -16.60 -30.75 -22.38
C PRO A 239 -15.99 -29.35 -22.41
N PRO A 240 -15.17 -28.98 -21.41
CA PRO A 240 -14.65 -27.61 -21.34
C PRO A 240 -13.57 -27.35 -22.40
N ALA A 241 -13.60 -26.17 -22.99
CA ALA A 241 -12.54 -25.68 -23.86
C ALA A 241 -11.25 -25.47 -23.04
N SER A 242 -10.11 -25.47 -23.72
CA SER A 242 -8.81 -25.22 -23.08
C SER A 242 -8.65 -23.73 -22.74
N ILE A 243 -8.54 -23.40 -21.44
CA ILE A 243 -8.31 -22.03 -20.99
C ILE A 243 -6.96 -21.52 -21.52
N ASP A 244 -5.93 -22.40 -21.53
CA ASP A 244 -4.62 -22.03 -22.11
C ASP A 244 -4.76 -21.64 -23.57
N GLY A 245 -5.61 -22.36 -24.34
CA GLY A 245 -5.94 -22.00 -25.73
C GLY A 245 -6.67 -20.67 -25.82
N LEU A 246 -7.66 -20.44 -24.93
CA LEU A 246 -8.44 -19.19 -24.93
C LEU A 246 -7.59 -17.98 -24.56
N ILE A 247 -6.56 -18.15 -23.73
CA ILE A 247 -5.59 -17.08 -23.42
C ILE A 247 -4.88 -16.64 -24.73
N VAL A 248 -4.48 -17.59 -25.57
CA VAL A 248 -3.83 -17.29 -26.86
C VAL A 248 -4.80 -16.50 -27.76
N GLU A 249 -6.07 -16.94 -27.84
CA GLU A 249 -7.09 -16.25 -28.65
C GLU A 249 -7.36 -14.83 -28.10
N ALA A 250 -7.47 -14.65 -26.79
CA ALA A 250 -7.64 -13.32 -26.18
C ALA A 250 -6.48 -12.39 -26.55
N GLY A 251 -5.25 -12.91 -26.56
CA GLY A 251 -4.07 -12.16 -26.99
C GLY A 251 -4.17 -11.65 -28.42
N LYS A 252 -4.76 -12.46 -29.34
CA LYS A 252 -5.01 -12.05 -30.73
C LYS A 252 -6.06 -10.92 -30.79
N VAL A 253 -7.10 -11.00 -29.96
CA VAL A 253 -8.17 -9.99 -29.93
C VAL A 253 -7.59 -8.64 -29.47
N TRP A 254 -6.76 -8.63 -28.42
CA TRP A 254 -6.14 -7.39 -27.94
C TRP A 254 -5.10 -6.81 -28.91
N ALA A 255 -4.33 -7.67 -29.57
CA ALA A 255 -3.36 -7.35 -30.65
C ALA A 255 -2.24 -6.36 -30.24
N ASP A 256 -2.08 -6.01 -28.94
CA ASP A 256 -1.14 -4.99 -28.48
C ASP A 256 -0.19 -5.50 -27.38
N GLY A 257 -0.11 -6.82 -27.20
CA GLY A 257 0.78 -7.43 -26.22
C GLY A 257 0.26 -7.46 -24.79
N GLY A 258 -1.02 -7.20 -24.57
CA GLY A 258 -1.65 -7.34 -23.27
C GLY A 258 -1.60 -8.80 -22.79
N ALA A 259 -1.33 -8.99 -21.48
CA ALA A 259 -1.27 -10.30 -20.85
C ALA A 259 -2.55 -10.60 -20.07
N PRO A 260 -2.90 -11.87 -19.83
CA PRO A 260 -4.03 -12.18 -18.96
C PRO A 260 -3.72 -11.75 -17.52
N GLY A 261 -4.66 -11.05 -16.91
CA GLY A 261 -4.54 -10.57 -15.52
C GLY A 261 -5.48 -11.29 -14.57
N TRP A 262 -6.72 -11.52 -15.02
CA TRP A 262 -7.74 -12.21 -14.23
C TRP A 262 -8.53 -13.09 -15.18
N ILE A 263 -8.75 -14.33 -14.80
CA ILE A 263 -9.53 -15.30 -15.57
C ILE A 263 -10.65 -15.79 -14.65
N SER A 264 -11.90 -15.73 -15.10
CA SER A 264 -13.02 -16.32 -14.37
C SER A 264 -13.78 -17.33 -15.24
N VAL A 265 -14.33 -18.34 -14.60
CA VAL A 265 -15.25 -19.29 -15.21
C VAL A 265 -16.57 -19.12 -14.45
N HIS A 266 -17.55 -18.54 -15.12
CA HIS A 266 -18.88 -18.34 -14.56
C HIS A 266 -19.78 -19.54 -14.84
N HIS A 267 -20.60 -19.91 -13.85
CA HIS A 267 -21.54 -21.03 -13.93
C HIS A 267 -20.89 -22.33 -14.41
N PRO A 268 -19.75 -22.74 -13.80
CA PRO A 268 -19.11 -23.98 -14.25
C PRO A 268 -20.10 -25.14 -14.25
N TYR A 269 -20.06 -25.99 -15.27
CA TYR A 269 -20.96 -27.10 -15.54
C TYR A 269 -22.33 -26.72 -16.14
N ASP A 270 -22.65 -25.45 -16.32
CA ASP A 270 -23.88 -25.02 -17.01
C ASP A 270 -23.60 -24.83 -18.50
N GLU A 271 -24.58 -25.09 -19.36
CA GLU A 271 -24.49 -24.86 -20.80
C GLU A 271 -24.19 -23.40 -21.15
N ALA A 272 -24.59 -22.46 -20.28
CA ALA A 272 -24.34 -21.03 -20.45
C ALA A 272 -22.99 -20.58 -19.85
N ALA A 273 -22.13 -21.52 -19.41
CA ALA A 273 -20.85 -21.19 -18.79
C ALA A 273 -19.97 -20.33 -19.72
N THR A 274 -19.30 -19.33 -19.13
CA THR A 274 -18.33 -18.50 -19.86
C THR A 274 -16.94 -18.58 -19.23
N VAL A 275 -15.93 -18.36 -20.06
CA VAL A 275 -14.54 -18.09 -19.63
C VAL A 275 -14.27 -16.63 -19.98
N ASP A 276 -14.05 -15.83 -18.96
CA ASP A 276 -13.83 -14.40 -19.09
C ASP A 276 -12.36 -14.10 -18.81
N ILE A 277 -11.65 -13.55 -19.79
CA ILE A 277 -10.22 -13.27 -19.67
C ILE A 277 -10.03 -11.75 -19.69
N ARG A 278 -9.71 -11.19 -18.50
CA ARG A 278 -9.44 -9.77 -18.31
C ARG A 278 -7.95 -9.52 -18.55
N ARG A 279 -7.63 -8.51 -19.34
CA ARG A 279 -6.24 -8.19 -19.63
C ARG A 279 -5.55 -7.47 -18.48
N ARG A 280 -4.23 -7.49 -18.51
CA ARG A 280 -3.34 -6.68 -17.68
C ARG A 280 -2.27 -6.09 -18.59
N ASP A 281 -2.04 -4.80 -18.48
CA ASP A 281 -1.00 -4.11 -19.25
C ASP A 281 -0.16 -3.23 -18.33
N ALA A 282 1.03 -3.72 -17.97
CA ALA A 282 1.96 -3.01 -17.10
C ALA A 282 2.82 -1.98 -17.87
N SER A 283 2.65 -1.87 -19.19
CA SER A 283 3.44 -0.94 -20.01
C SER A 283 2.84 0.46 -20.06
N ARG A 284 1.60 0.63 -19.63
CA ARG A 284 0.83 1.88 -19.74
C ARG A 284 0.33 2.37 -18.39
N ILE A 285 0.16 3.69 -18.28
CA ILE A 285 -0.45 4.31 -17.11
C ILE A 285 -1.94 3.92 -17.03
N LEU A 286 -2.63 3.94 -18.16
CA LEU A 286 -4.04 3.55 -18.22
C LEU A 286 -4.22 2.13 -17.66
N ASP A 287 -5.03 1.99 -16.61
CA ASP A 287 -5.41 0.70 -16.03
C ASP A 287 -6.44 0.04 -16.98
N ASP A 288 -5.93 -0.61 -18.01
CA ASP A 288 -6.75 -1.24 -19.05
C ASP A 288 -7.04 -2.69 -18.66
N GLN A 289 -8.26 -2.93 -18.23
CA GLN A 289 -8.74 -4.23 -17.75
C GLN A 289 -9.83 -4.81 -18.66
N ARG A 290 -9.84 -4.43 -19.95
CA ARG A 290 -10.86 -4.92 -20.89
C ARG A 290 -10.86 -6.45 -20.97
N THR A 291 -12.07 -7.02 -21.01
CA THR A 291 -12.31 -8.46 -20.92
C THR A 291 -12.69 -9.00 -22.30
N VAL A 292 -12.29 -10.22 -22.56
CA VAL A 292 -12.74 -11.05 -23.70
C VAL A 292 -13.49 -12.24 -23.11
N ASN A 293 -14.71 -12.48 -23.57
CA ASN A 293 -15.60 -13.50 -23.05
C ASN A 293 -15.76 -14.61 -24.10
N PHE A 294 -15.57 -15.86 -23.67
CA PHE A 294 -15.68 -17.05 -24.51
C PHE A 294 -16.71 -18.00 -23.93
N ASP A 295 -17.36 -18.76 -24.82
CA ASP A 295 -18.16 -19.91 -24.40
C ASP A 295 -17.24 -20.97 -23.80
N ALA A 296 -17.57 -21.44 -22.58
CA ALA A 296 -16.68 -22.32 -21.82
C ALA A 296 -16.56 -23.73 -22.42
N SER A 297 -17.50 -24.16 -23.27
CA SER A 297 -17.48 -25.49 -23.90
C SER A 297 -16.92 -25.44 -25.32
N SER A 298 -17.50 -24.58 -26.18
CA SER A 298 -17.10 -24.51 -27.57
C SER A 298 -15.81 -23.71 -27.81
N GLY A 299 -15.47 -22.78 -26.90
CA GLY A 299 -14.38 -21.83 -27.06
C GLY A 299 -14.72 -20.69 -28.05
N GLU A 300 -15.97 -20.56 -28.44
CA GLU A 300 -16.43 -19.50 -29.33
C GLU A 300 -16.28 -18.14 -28.66
N LEU A 301 -15.78 -17.15 -29.40
CA LEU A 301 -15.72 -15.76 -28.95
C LEU A 301 -17.13 -15.18 -28.87
N LEU A 302 -17.59 -14.84 -27.67
CA LEU A 302 -18.93 -14.29 -27.42
C LEU A 302 -18.92 -12.77 -27.45
N HIS A 303 -17.91 -12.17 -26.82
CA HIS A 303 -17.84 -10.71 -26.68
C HIS A 303 -16.39 -10.29 -26.45
N ALA A 304 -16.04 -9.16 -27.04
CA ALA A 304 -14.77 -8.48 -26.78
C ALA A 304 -15.08 -7.05 -26.36
N GLN A 305 -14.75 -6.73 -25.12
CA GLN A 305 -15.05 -5.42 -24.55
C GLN A 305 -14.38 -4.31 -25.39
N PRO A 306 -15.13 -3.29 -25.82
CA PRO A 306 -14.57 -2.23 -26.66
C PRO A 306 -13.61 -1.32 -25.89
N SER A 307 -12.90 -0.45 -26.60
CA SER A 307 -12.09 0.58 -25.99
C SER A 307 -12.96 1.48 -25.10
N TYR A 308 -12.42 1.87 -23.97
CA TYR A 308 -13.15 2.69 -23.00
C TYR A 308 -13.59 4.03 -23.59
N ALA A 309 -14.80 4.45 -23.27
CA ALA A 309 -15.27 5.82 -23.52
C ALA A 309 -14.32 6.82 -22.81
N PRO A 310 -14.18 8.06 -23.36
CA PRO A 310 -13.20 9.03 -22.82
C PRO A 310 -13.31 9.29 -21.30
N GLY A 311 -14.52 9.33 -20.75
CA GLY A 311 -14.71 9.52 -19.30
C GLY A 311 -14.13 8.37 -18.50
N TYR A 312 -14.44 7.14 -18.88
CA TYR A 312 -13.93 5.95 -18.19
C TYR A 312 -12.42 5.77 -18.41
N ALA A 313 -11.93 6.10 -19.62
CA ALA A 313 -10.48 6.10 -19.90
C ALA A 313 -9.74 7.10 -18.98
N THR A 314 -10.34 8.28 -18.74
CA THR A 314 -9.77 9.27 -17.81
C THR A 314 -9.71 8.70 -16.37
N TYR A 315 -10.79 8.06 -15.93
CA TYR A 315 -10.83 7.36 -14.63
C TYR A 315 -9.74 6.28 -14.56
N GLY A 316 -9.61 5.47 -15.60
CA GLY A 316 -8.58 4.41 -15.67
C GLY A 316 -7.16 4.97 -15.65
N TRP A 317 -6.96 6.14 -16.27
CA TRP A 317 -5.65 6.83 -16.26
C TRP A 317 -5.30 7.35 -14.86
N LEU A 318 -6.27 7.97 -14.17
CA LEU A 318 -6.09 8.44 -12.79
C LEU A 318 -5.87 7.27 -11.82
N THR A 319 -6.62 6.18 -12.01
CA THR A 319 -6.43 4.93 -11.23
C THR A 319 -5.01 4.38 -11.43
N GLY A 320 -4.56 4.32 -12.68
CA GLY A 320 -3.21 3.83 -13.01
C GLY A 320 -2.11 4.67 -12.37
N LEU A 321 -2.28 5.99 -12.36
CA LEU A 321 -1.33 6.89 -11.66
C LEU A 321 -1.26 6.57 -10.16
N HIS A 322 -2.35 6.18 -9.55
CA HIS A 322 -2.37 5.85 -8.12
C HIS A 322 -1.81 4.46 -7.84
N MET A 323 -2.23 3.47 -8.62
CA MET A 323 -1.99 2.05 -8.35
C MET A 323 -0.60 1.55 -8.74
N ILE A 324 0.15 2.31 -9.55
CA ILE A 324 1.53 2.03 -10.00
C ILE A 324 1.76 0.60 -10.51
N GLN A 325 0.83 0.09 -11.32
CA GLN A 325 1.02 -1.21 -11.99
C GLN A 325 1.98 -1.12 -13.19
N TRP A 326 2.41 0.11 -13.54
CA TRP A 326 3.24 0.46 -14.70
C TRP A 326 4.63 0.96 -14.26
N GLY A 327 5.53 1.16 -15.21
CA GLY A 327 6.78 1.91 -15.02
C GLY A 327 7.92 1.18 -14.31
N GLY A 328 7.73 -0.05 -13.92
CA GLY A 328 8.81 -0.90 -13.40
C GLY A 328 9.37 -0.46 -12.05
N GLN A 329 10.56 -0.96 -11.73
CA GLN A 329 11.21 -0.77 -10.42
C GLN A 329 11.50 0.70 -10.10
N LEU A 330 11.94 1.47 -11.10
CA LEU A 330 12.30 2.88 -10.87
C LEU A 330 11.10 3.69 -10.38
N VAL A 331 9.94 3.53 -11.05
CA VAL A 331 8.72 4.25 -10.66
C VAL A 331 8.28 3.82 -9.26
N ARG A 332 8.33 2.53 -8.93
CA ARG A 332 7.98 2.04 -7.59
C ARG A 332 8.87 2.66 -6.50
N TRP A 333 10.19 2.73 -6.74
CA TRP A 333 11.11 3.39 -5.80
C TRP A 333 10.80 4.88 -5.65
N MET A 334 10.45 5.57 -6.75
CA MET A 334 10.04 6.98 -6.68
C MET A 334 8.80 7.14 -5.81
N TYR A 335 7.78 6.29 -5.99
CA TYR A 335 6.55 6.35 -5.17
C TYR A 335 6.83 6.05 -3.70
N LEU A 336 7.65 5.03 -3.41
CA LEU A 336 8.06 4.72 -2.03
C LEU A 336 8.75 5.93 -1.38
N LEU A 337 9.75 6.50 -2.06
CA LEU A 337 10.56 7.60 -1.49
C LEU A 337 9.74 8.89 -1.35
N LEU A 338 8.92 9.22 -2.35
CA LEU A 338 8.05 10.41 -2.29
C LEU A 338 6.94 10.21 -1.24
N GLY A 339 6.38 9.01 -1.14
CA GLY A 339 5.40 8.68 -0.10
C GLY A 339 6.01 8.80 1.29
N LEU A 340 7.18 8.20 1.53
CA LEU A 340 7.89 8.33 2.81
C LEU A 340 8.28 9.78 3.10
N SER A 341 8.62 10.57 2.06
CA SER A 341 8.88 12.00 2.24
C SER A 341 7.62 12.73 2.74
N GLY A 342 6.43 12.32 2.25
CA GLY A 342 5.14 12.81 2.74
C GLY A 342 4.91 12.47 4.21
N ALA A 343 5.18 11.22 4.59
CA ALA A 343 5.08 10.80 6.00
C ALA A 343 6.03 11.64 6.89
N MET A 344 7.26 11.87 6.42
CA MET A 344 8.23 12.71 7.14
C MET A 344 7.81 14.19 7.17
N MET A 345 7.19 14.69 6.09
CA MET A 345 6.61 16.05 6.07
C MET A 345 5.53 16.18 7.15
N ILE A 346 4.61 15.20 7.24
CA ILE A 346 3.56 15.16 8.27
C ILE A 346 4.19 15.16 9.67
N PHE A 347 5.17 14.28 9.90
CA PHE A 347 5.90 14.21 11.17
C PHE A 347 6.57 15.55 11.50
N GLY A 348 7.21 16.19 10.52
CA GLY A 348 7.82 17.51 10.66
C GLY A 348 6.81 18.57 11.11
N GLY A 349 5.61 18.58 10.53
CA GLY A 349 4.52 19.47 10.93
C GLY A 349 4.10 19.27 12.38
N LEU A 350 3.96 17.99 12.80
CA LEU A 350 3.67 17.65 14.19
C LEU A 350 4.76 18.16 15.15
N GLN A 351 6.03 18.08 14.74
CA GLN A 351 7.16 18.58 15.55
C GLN A 351 7.17 20.12 15.63
N VAL A 352 6.80 20.81 14.54
CA VAL A 352 6.64 22.29 14.54
C VAL A 352 5.56 22.69 15.54
N TRP A 353 4.39 22.02 15.47
CA TRP A 353 3.26 22.28 16.36
C TRP A 353 3.68 22.07 17.83
N LEU A 354 4.32 20.94 18.11
CA LEU A 354 4.76 20.56 19.45
C LEU A 354 5.77 21.57 20.01
N ALA A 355 6.81 21.93 19.24
CA ALA A 355 7.86 22.85 19.68
C ALA A 355 7.30 24.25 19.99
N LYS A 356 6.34 24.73 19.17
CA LYS A 356 5.67 26.01 19.36
C LYS A 356 4.86 26.05 20.67
N ARG A 357 4.18 24.95 21.00
CA ARG A 357 3.34 24.85 22.21
C ARG A 357 4.17 24.60 23.47
N GLU A 358 5.24 23.84 23.37
CA GLU A 358 6.21 23.65 24.47
C GLU A 358 6.79 24.99 24.92
N ALA A 359 7.15 25.86 23.98
CA ALA A 359 7.69 27.17 24.25
C ALA A 359 6.69 28.10 24.99
N ARG A 360 5.39 27.81 24.88
CA ARG A 360 4.31 28.60 25.53
C ARG A 360 3.78 27.94 26.79
N GLY A 361 4.29 26.78 27.19
CA GLY A 361 3.80 26.05 28.38
C GLY A 361 2.36 25.58 28.28
N SER A 362 1.88 25.29 27.02
CA SER A 362 0.48 24.95 26.78
C SER A 362 0.09 23.57 27.35
N ARG A 363 -1.21 23.39 27.65
CA ARG A 363 -1.76 22.09 28.11
C ARG A 363 -1.78 21.09 26.93
N GLY A 364 -1.83 19.79 27.24
CA GLY A 364 -1.97 18.70 26.26
C GLY A 364 -0.69 18.27 25.56
N ILE A 365 0.44 18.91 25.83
CA ILE A 365 1.75 18.61 25.22
C ILE A 365 2.13 17.13 25.42
N GLY A 366 1.89 16.59 26.62
CA GLY A 366 2.22 15.20 26.94
C GLY A 366 1.47 14.20 26.04
N LEU A 367 0.19 14.48 25.77
CA LEU A 367 -0.63 13.64 24.88
C LEU A 367 -0.09 13.67 23.45
N VAL A 368 0.16 14.86 22.89
CA VAL A 368 0.68 15.00 21.52
C VAL A 368 2.04 14.31 21.39
N ARG A 369 2.90 14.44 22.42
CA ARG A 369 4.21 13.78 22.44
C ARG A 369 4.05 12.26 22.45
N ALA A 370 3.10 11.74 23.28
CA ALA A 370 2.79 10.31 23.31
C ALA A 370 2.28 9.81 21.95
N LEU A 371 1.35 10.54 21.32
CA LEU A 371 0.79 10.18 20.01
C LEU A 371 1.88 10.20 18.92
N ASN A 372 2.76 11.19 18.91
CA ASN A 372 3.87 11.23 17.94
C ASN A 372 4.77 9.99 18.07
N LEU A 373 5.06 9.57 19.30
CA LEU A 373 5.91 8.40 19.56
C LEU A 373 5.16 7.09 19.31
N ALA A 374 3.85 7.05 19.64
CA ALA A 374 3.01 5.86 19.48
C ALA A 374 2.71 5.58 17.98
N VAL A 375 2.46 6.63 17.21
CA VAL A 375 2.10 6.47 15.80
C VAL A 375 3.35 6.55 14.91
N CYS A 376 4.05 7.69 14.92
CA CYS A 376 5.14 7.89 13.96
C CYS A 376 6.38 7.05 14.28
N GLY A 377 6.60 6.70 15.54
CA GLY A 377 7.65 5.76 15.94
C GLY A 377 7.14 4.33 16.05
N GLY A 378 5.90 4.16 16.51
CA GLY A 378 5.31 2.85 16.79
C GLY A 378 4.92 2.06 15.53
N LEU A 379 4.36 2.72 14.53
CA LEU A 379 3.94 2.04 13.30
C LEU A 379 5.12 1.37 12.57
N PRO A 380 6.26 2.03 12.34
CA PRO A 380 7.42 1.33 11.76
C PRO A 380 7.91 0.15 12.60
N LEU A 381 7.89 0.28 13.93
CA LEU A 381 8.28 -0.83 14.82
C LEU A 381 7.32 -2.01 14.72
N ALA A 382 6.02 -1.74 14.68
CA ALA A 382 4.98 -2.77 14.51
C ALA A 382 5.12 -3.46 13.12
N SER A 383 5.47 -2.69 12.09
CA SER A 383 5.72 -3.25 10.75
C SER A 383 6.92 -4.20 10.75
N LEU A 384 8.00 -3.84 11.44
CA LEU A 384 9.14 -4.74 11.61
C LEU A 384 8.75 -5.98 12.43
N ALA A 385 7.92 -5.80 13.47
CA ALA A 385 7.43 -6.93 14.29
C ALA A 385 6.55 -7.88 13.45
N LEU A 386 5.75 -7.36 12.51
CA LEU A 386 5.00 -8.18 11.56
C LEU A 386 5.94 -9.10 10.77
N LEU A 387 7.02 -8.53 10.24
CA LEU A 387 8.01 -9.30 9.46
C LEU A 387 8.75 -10.34 10.35
N TRP A 388 9.05 -10.00 11.61
CA TRP A 388 9.57 -10.95 12.58
C TRP A 388 8.57 -12.07 12.86
N GLY A 389 7.28 -11.71 13.02
CA GLY A 389 6.19 -12.70 13.20
C GLY A 389 6.15 -13.67 12.04
N ASN A 390 6.21 -13.17 10.81
CA ASN A 390 6.22 -14.02 9.60
C ASN A 390 7.37 -15.04 9.64
N ARG A 391 8.57 -14.64 10.04
CA ARG A 391 9.74 -15.52 10.10
C ARG A 391 9.72 -16.52 11.27
N LEU A 392 9.06 -16.17 12.37
CA LEU A 392 9.08 -16.98 13.61
C LEU A 392 7.88 -17.91 13.75
N LEU A 393 6.71 -17.52 13.23
CA LEU A 393 5.50 -18.36 13.31
C LEU A 393 5.65 -19.60 12.43
N PRO A 394 5.25 -20.79 12.94
CA PRO A 394 5.31 -22.01 12.12
C PRO A 394 4.52 -21.87 10.83
N THR A 395 5.05 -22.42 9.74
CA THR A 395 4.41 -22.35 8.42
C THR A 395 3.06 -23.08 8.38
N GLN A 396 2.92 -24.14 9.21
CA GLN A 396 1.71 -24.96 9.27
C GLN A 396 0.69 -24.48 10.32
N LEU A 397 0.95 -23.32 10.95
CA LEU A 397 0.03 -22.77 11.97
C LEU A 397 -1.32 -22.41 11.37
N ALA A 398 -2.39 -22.96 11.91
CA ALA A 398 -3.76 -22.62 11.48
C ALA A 398 -4.02 -21.13 11.74
N GLY A 399 -4.52 -20.42 10.71
CA GLY A 399 -4.76 -18.98 10.79
C GLY A 399 -3.47 -18.18 10.97
N ARG A 400 -2.37 -18.62 10.37
CA ARG A 400 -1.06 -17.97 10.46
C ARG A 400 -1.13 -16.49 10.07
N ASP A 401 -1.85 -16.17 9.01
CA ASP A 401 -2.13 -14.80 8.55
C ASP A 401 -2.76 -13.94 9.68
N THR A 402 -3.75 -14.49 10.37
CA THR A 402 -4.40 -13.81 11.52
C THR A 402 -3.41 -13.61 12.67
N TRP A 403 -2.53 -14.60 12.93
CA TRP A 403 -1.51 -14.46 13.96
C TRP A 403 -0.48 -13.38 13.61
N GLU A 404 -0.12 -13.24 12.33
CA GLU A 404 0.76 -12.15 11.87
C GLU A 404 0.13 -10.78 12.19
N ILE A 405 -1.18 -10.61 11.94
CA ILE A 405 -1.93 -9.40 12.28
C ILE A 405 -1.91 -9.17 13.80
N ARG A 406 -2.14 -10.23 14.59
CA ARG A 406 -2.10 -10.13 16.07
C ARG A 406 -0.73 -9.67 16.56
N VAL A 407 0.36 -10.18 15.98
CA VAL A 407 1.72 -9.75 16.32
C VAL A 407 1.89 -8.25 16.04
N PHE A 408 1.43 -7.79 14.87
CA PHE A 408 1.47 -6.37 14.51
C PHE A 408 0.69 -5.53 15.53
N CYS A 409 -0.58 -5.87 15.78
CA CYS A 409 -1.45 -5.09 16.66
C CYS A 409 -0.93 -5.08 18.10
N ALA A 410 -0.50 -6.23 18.62
CA ALA A 410 0.03 -6.34 19.98
C ALA A 410 1.32 -5.53 20.12
N SER A 411 2.22 -5.61 19.15
CA SER A 411 3.46 -4.84 19.15
C SER A 411 3.19 -3.35 19.12
N TRP A 412 2.25 -2.91 18.27
CA TRP A 412 1.88 -1.50 18.18
C TRP A 412 1.25 -1.00 19.50
N ALA A 413 0.36 -1.80 20.09
CA ALA A 413 -0.26 -1.48 21.40
C ALA A 413 0.80 -1.36 22.49
N LEU A 414 1.77 -2.28 22.53
CA LEU A 414 2.87 -2.24 23.52
C LEU A 414 3.74 -0.99 23.33
N VAL A 415 4.07 -0.62 22.08
CA VAL A 415 4.85 0.60 21.83
C VAL A 415 4.03 1.85 22.16
N ALA A 416 2.72 1.85 21.93
CA ALA A 416 1.83 2.96 22.30
C ALA A 416 1.78 3.12 23.83
N LEU A 417 1.62 2.01 24.55
CA LEU A 417 1.65 2.03 26.03
C LEU A 417 3.01 2.55 26.54
N TRP A 418 4.11 2.06 25.96
CA TRP A 418 5.47 2.53 26.28
C TRP A 418 5.60 4.05 26.04
N ALA A 419 5.04 4.54 24.92
CA ALA A 419 5.05 5.97 24.60
C ALA A 419 4.25 6.81 25.62
N ILE A 420 3.10 6.29 26.07
CA ILE A 420 2.25 6.95 27.07
C ILE A 420 3.01 7.04 28.42
N VAL A 421 3.58 5.93 28.87
CA VAL A 421 4.30 5.84 30.15
C VAL A 421 5.55 6.73 30.14
N ARG A 422 6.27 6.73 29.02
CA ARG A 422 7.56 7.46 28.90
C ARG A 422 7.44 8.77 28.10
N ARG A 423 6.23 9.35 28.02
CA ARG A 423 5.96 10.53 27.17
C ARG A 423 6.83 11.75 27.51
N ASN A 424 7.32 11.83 28.72
CA ASN A 424 8.19 12.94 29.16
C ASN A 424 9.68 12.64 29.02
N SER A 425 10.03 11.43 28.55
CA SER A 425 11.43 11.07 28.30
C SER A 425 11.94 11.74 27.03
N GLY A 426 13.00 12.52 27.13
CA GLY A 426 13.65 13.13 25.98
C GLY A 426 14.44 12.15 25.12
N THR A 427 14.56 10.89 25.56
CA THR A 427 15.39 9.87 24.87
C THR A 427 14.55 8.81 24.14
N LEU A 428 13.23 8.72 24.40
CA LEU A 428 12.40 7.61 23.90
C LEU A 428 12.45 7.48 22.38
N GLY A 429 12.39 8.58 21.64
CA GLY A 429 12.47 8.54 20.17
C GLY A 429 13.78 7.91 19.68
N ARG A 430 14.91 8.21 20.35
CA ARG A 430 16.20 7.58 20.03
C ARG A 430 16.20 6.10 20.39
N THR A 431 15.55 5.73 21.49
CA THR A 431 15.43 4.31 21.86
C THR A 431 14.60 3.55 20.83
N GLN A 432 13.50 4.15 20.33
CA GLN A 432 12.71 3.57 19.24
C GLN A 432 13.55 3.37 17.97
N LEU A 433 14.38 4.35 17.60
CA LEU A 433 15.30 4.22 16.45
C LEU A 433 16.31 3.09 16.64
N ARG A 434 16.87 2.95 17.86
CA ARG A 434 17.80 1.84 18.18
C ARG A 434 17.11 0.49 18.08
N LEU A 435 15.88 0.41 18.59
CA LEU A 435 15.09 -0.82 18.50
C LEU A 435 14.78 -1.14 17.03
N ALA A 436 14.38 -0.14 16.22
CA ALA A 436 14.15 -0.32 14.79
C ALA A 436 15.42 -0.81 14.08
N ALA A 437 16.59 -0.26 14.46
CA ALA A 437 17.88 -0.72 13.91
C ALA A 437 18.12 -2.21 14.21
N VAL A 438 17.93 -2.61 15.46
CA VAL A 438 18.12 -4.02 15.88
C VAL A 438 17.15 -4.94 15.13
N LEU A 439 15.87 -4.55 15.06
CA LEU A 439 14.86 -5.37 14.40
C LEU A 439 15.13 -5.48 12.88
N ALA A 440 15.46 -4.36 12.23
CA ALA A 440 15.68 -4.35 10.78
C ALA A 440 16.96 -5.12 10.39
N LEU A 441 18.07 -4.92 11.13
CA LEU A 441 19.32 -5.65 10.88
C LEU A 441 19.18 -7.14 11.22
N GLY A 442 18.37 -7.46 12.22
CA GLY A 442 18.16 -8.84 12.66
C GLY A 442 17.37 -9.71 11.69
N LEU A 443 16.51 -9.11 10.86
CA LEU A 443 15.66 -9.88 9.93
C LEU A 443 16.47 -10.64 8.87
N PRO A 444 17.41 -10.05 8.12
CA PRO A 444 18.28 -10.84 7.24
C PRO A 444 19.09 -11.92 7.97
N UNK A 445 19.32 -11.55 9.17
CA UNK A 445 19.97 -12.41 9.89
C UNK A 445 19.27 -13.54 10.21
N LEU A 446 18.10 -13.40 10.61
CA LEU A 446 17.19 -14.51 10.90
C LEU A 446 16.91 -15.37 9.65
N GLY A 447 16.84 -14.71 8.51
CA GLY A 447 16.69 -15.40 7.21
C GLY A 447 17.77 -16.45 6.97
N LEU A 448 19.01 -16.14 7.31
CA LEU A 448 20.13 -17.08 7.15
C LEU A 448 19.94 -18.36 7.99
N LEU A 449 19.23 -18.25 9.11
CA LEU A 449 18.99 -19.36 10.03
C LEU A 449 17.72 -20.16 9.71
N ARG A 450 16.71 -19.52 9.12
CA ARG A 450 15.37 -20.07 8.98
C ARG A 450 14.94 -20.40 7.56
N SER A 451 15.59 -19.80 6.57
CA SER A 451 15.19 -19.93 5.15
C SER A 451 16.44 -20.25 4.31
N PRO A 452 16.85 -21.52 4.26
CA PRO A 452 18.07 -21.88 3.53
C PRO A 452 18.09 -21.40 2.08
N GLU A 453 16.95 -21.43 1.40
CA GLU A 453 16.83 -21.01 0.01
C GLU A 453 16.38 -19.56 -0.16
N GLY A 454 15.70 -19.01 0.84
CA GLY A 454 15.13 -17.64 0.77
C GLY A 454 15.93 -16.58 1.52
N ASN A 455 17.16 -16.87 1.94
CA ASN A 455 18.02 -15.92 2.63
C ASN A 455 18.80 -15.04 1.64
N LEU A 456 19.36 -13.95 2.15
CA LEU A 456 20.08 -12.94 1.34
C LEU A 456 21.17 -13.55 0.45
N LEU A 457 22.01 -14.45 1.02
CA LEU A 457 23.12 -15.02 0.25
C LEU A 457 22.63 -15.92 -0.88
N ALA A 458 21.69 -16.80 -0.57
CA ALA A 458 21.09 -17.69 -1.56
C ALA A 458 20.37 -16.88 -2.67
N SER A 459 19.66 -15.81 -2.28
CA SER A 459 18.97 -14.94 -3.22
C SER A 459 19.93 -14.22 -4.17
N LEU A 460 21.05 -13.71 -3.64
CA LEU A 460 22.08 -13.07 -4.45
C LEU A 460 22.72 -14.06 -5.42
N GLN A 461 23.00 -15.29 -4.97
CA GLN A 461 23.61 -16.35 -5.81
C GLN A 461 22.71 -16.74 -6.98
N ARG A 462 21.36 -16.75 -6.76
CA ARG A 462 20.39 -17.09 -7.81
C ARG A 462 19.98 -15.90 -8.66
N GLY A 463 20.41 -14.69 -8.32
CA GLY A 463 19.96 -13.47 -8.99
C GLY A 463 18.52 -13.09 -8.66
N ASP A 464 18.00 -13.56 -7.51
CA ASP A 464 16.63 -13.24 -7.07
C ASP A 464 16.64 -11.86 -6.39
N TRP A 465 16.61 -10.81 -7.23
CA TRP A 465 16.69 -9.43 -6.76
C TRP A 465 15.46 -8.98 -5.99
N VAL A 466 14.33 -9.71 -6.07
CA VAL A 466 13.13 -9.40 -5.29
C VAL A 466 13.41 -9.70 -3.80
N LEU A 467 13.82 -10.93 -3.49
CA LEU A 467 14.16 -11.31 -2.11
C LEU A 467 15.36 -10.52 -1.59
N ALA A 468 16.44 -10.48 -2.38
CA ALA A 468 17.66 -9.77 -2.01
C ALA A 468 17.38 -8.29 -1.75
N GLY A 469 16.53 -7.67 -2.59
CA GLY A 469 16.19 -6.24 -2.49
C GLY A 469 15.48 -5.88 -1.19
N VAL A 470 14.57 -6.73 -0.71
CA VAL A 470 13.91 -6.52 0.59
C VAL A 470 14.94 -6.60 1.72
N ASP A 471 15.79 -7.65 1.73
CA ASP A 471 16.83 -7.81 2.76
C ASP A 471 17.83 -6.64 2.74
N LEU A 472 18.27 -6.19 1.54
CA LEU A 472 19.18 -5.05 1.41
C LEU A 472 18.51 -3.75 1.88
N SER A 473 17.22 -3.58 1.62
CA SER A 473 16.45 -2.41 2.10
C SER A 473 16.35 -2.42 3.63
N LEU A 474 16.13 -3.61 4.24
CA LEU A 474 16.10 -3.76 5.69
C LEU A 474 17.47 -3.45 6.31
N LEU A 475 18.57 -3.90 5.67
CA LEU A 475 19.93 -3.56 6.13
C LEU A 475 20.17 -2.05 6.04
N GLY A 476 19.80 -1.42 4.91
CA GLY A 476 19.93 0.03 4.72
C GLY A 476 19.13 0.82 5.76
N LEU A 477 17.87 0.41 5.99
CA LEU A 477 17.00 1.02 7.01
C LEU A 477 17.61 0.86 8.40
N GLY A 478 18.09 -0.35 8.73
CA GLY A 478 18.71 -0.64 10.01
C GLY A 478 19.94 0.20 10.27
N LEU A 479 20.82 0.35 9.26
CA LEU A 479 22.02 1.19 9.35
C LEU A 479 21.65 2.67 9.53
N LEU A 480 20.66 3.15 8.80
CA LEU A 480 20.18 4.52 8.95
C LEU A 480 19.62 4.77 10.35
N CYS A 481 18.78 3.85 10.84
CA CYS A 481 18.21 3.93 12.21
C CYS A 481 19.32 3.86 13.27
N ALA A 482 20.34 3.04 13.07
CA ALA A 482 21.50 2.93 13.95
C ALA A 482 22.23 4.28 14.00
N TRP A 483 22.57 4.81 12.82
CA TRP A 483 23.27 6.10 12.72
C TRP A 483 22.48 7.22 13.44
N LEU A 484 21.17 7.33 13.18
CA LEU A 484 20.30 8.34 13.81
C LEU A 484 20.15 8.12 15.32
N GLY A 485 20.06 6.86 15.76
CA GLY A 485 19.81 6.47 17.16
C GLY A 485 21.04 6.61 18.06
N TRP A 486 22.25 6.40 17.51
CA TRP A 486 23.49 6.41 18.30
C TRP A 486 24.32 7.68 18.09
N ARG A 487 24.07 8.50 17.05
CA ARG A 487 24.83 9.73 16.86
C ARG A 487 24.70 10.65 18.07
N ARG A 488 25.82 11.17 18.56
CA ARG A 488 25.83 12.14 19.66
C ARG A 488 25.35 13.50 19.14
N ARG A 489 24.35 14.09 19.78
CA ARG A 489 24.05 15.50 19.56
C ARG A 489 25.24 16.31 20.08
N GLN A 490 25.93 17.01 19.22
CA GLN A 490 26.84 18.04 19.68
C GLN A 490 26.02 19.03 20.53
N ALA A 491 26.40 19.18 21.79
CA ALA A 491 25.80 20.19 22.64
C ALA A 491 25.99 21.54 21.92
N SER A 492 24.88 22.20 21.58
CA SER A 492 24.93 23.57 21.11
C SER A 492 25.62 24.37 22.23
N SER A 493 26.86 24.78 22.00
CA SER A 493 27.53 25.75 22.84
C SER A 493 26.79 27.07 22.62
N LYS A 494 25.79 27.34 23.48
CA LYS A 494 25.25 28.69 23.57
C LYS A 494 26.44 29.58 23.94
N PRO A 495 26.77 30.62 23.15
CA PRO A 495 27.76 31.57 23.61
C PRO A 495 27.23 32.11 24.97
N ALA A 496 28.06 32.02 25.97
CA ALA A 496 27.77 32.61 27.28
C ALA A 496 27.34 34.05 27.02
N ARG A 497 26.12 34.41 27.41
CA ARG A 497 25.70 35.80 27.43
C ARG A 497 26.71 36.52 28.37
N ARG A 498 27.61 37.27 27.77
CA ARG A 498 28.48 38.19 28.51
C ARG A 498 27.52 39.12 29.23
N ARG A 499 27.37 38.92 30.55
CA ARG A 499 26.73 39.92 31.43
C ARG A 499 27.62 41.15 31.33
N LEU A 500 27.20 42.16 30.59
CA LEU A 500 27.80 43.49 30.68
C LEU A 500 27.58 43.94 32.14
N ASN A 501 28.65 43.94 32.89
CA ASN A 501 28.67 44.58 34.20
C ASN A 501 28.45 46.09 33.98
N VAL A 502 27.24 46.54 34.24
CA VAL A 502 26.92 47.99 34.32
C VAL A 502 27.34 48.44 35.68
N GLN A 503 28.65 48.45 35.93
CA GLN A 503 29.22 49.15 37.09
C GLN A 503 30.59 49.69 36.69
N GLU A 504 30.55 50.78 35.92
CA GLU A 504 31.66 51.73 35.83
C GLU A 504 31.23 52.87 34.89
N VAL A 505 30.42 53.79 35.38
CA VAL A 505 30.47 55.22 35.04
C VAL A 505 29.73 55.93 36.21
N ALA A 506 30.49 56.33 37.21
CA ALA A 506 30.11 57.44 38.09
C ALA A 506 30.87 58.65 37.59
#